data_f0ab6c168151e5940792525ead4bd567
#
_entry.id   f0ab6c168151e5940792525ead4bd567
#
_cell.length_a   1.000
_cell.length_b   1.000
_cell.length_c   1.000
_cell.angle_alpha   90.00
_cell.angle_beta   90.00
_cell.angle_gamma   90.00
#
_symmetry.space_group_name_H-M   'P 1'
#
loop_
_entity.id
_entity.type
_entity.pdbx_description
1 polymer ?
#
loop_
_entity_poly.entity_id
_entity_poly.type
_entity_poly.pdbx_seq_one_letter_code
_entity_poly.pdbx_strand_id
1 'polypeptide(L)'
;MEEGPRTVDVSYKINCISHIDSVTSTYYVDVKLFFHWTDPKFIGRKKNESIDLKAEGAWNPDVIVTNEHQLTSIDAHRDIKVNNSVIGELKSSVQYRGTLFINVRQRYQNSF
;
A
#
# COMPACT_ATOMS: atom_id res chain seq x y z
N MET A 1 -5.04 -21.07 -15.19
CA MET A 1 -5.45 -20.10 -15.55
C MET A 1 -4.80 -18.96 -15.22
N GLU A 2 -4.65 -18.16 -15.91
CA GLU A 2 -3.98 -17.11 -15.67
C GLU A 2 -4.76 -15.99 -15.57
N GLU A 3 -4.55 -15.22 -14.75
CA GLU A 3 -5.30 -14.07 -14.71
C GLU A 3 -4.57 -13.00 -15.38
N GLY A 4 -5.20 -12.14 -15.98
CA GLY A 4 -4.61 -10.93 -16.48
C GLY A 4 -4.19 -9.98 -15.37
N PRO A 5 -3.79 -8.75 -15.70
CA PRO A 5 -3.43 -7.76 -14.71
C PRO A 5 -4.60 -7.49 -13.77
N ARG A 6 -4.27 -7.24 -12.52
CA ARG A 6 -5.28 -6.94 -11.52
C ARG A 6 -5.27 -5.46 -11.21
N THR A 7 -6.45 -4.94 -10.90
CA THR A 7 -6.61 -3.55 -10.51
C THR A 7 -6.68 -3.49 -9.00
N VAL A 8 -5.88 -2.63 -8.43
CA VAL A 8 -5.90 -2.39 -6.99
C VAL A 8 -6.22 -0.92 -6.80
N ASP A 9 -7.30 -0.64 -6.06
CA ASP A 9 -7.64 0.72 -5.71
C ASP A 9 -6.82 1.12 -4.49
N VAL A 10 -6.10 2.23 -4.61
CA VAL A 10 -5.22 2.70 -3.54
C VAL A 10 -5.71 4.07 -3.09
N SER A 11 -5.85 4.22 -1.78
CA SER A 11 -6.09 5.52 -1.18
C SER A 11 -5.09 5.71 -0.05
N TYR A 12 -4.97 6.93 0.44
CA TYR A 12 -3.97 7.19 1.47
C TYR A 12 -4.45 8.26 2.43
N LYS A 13 -3.83 8.25 3.60
CA LYS A 13 -4.04 9.28 4.60
C LYS A 13 -2.67 9.68 5.12
N ILE A 14 -2.33 10.95 4.93
CA ILE A 14 -1.07 11.48 5.45
C ILE A 14 -1.35 12.01 6.85
N ASN A 15 -0.71 11.39 7.84
CA ASN A 15 -0.87 11.83 9.23
C ASN A 15 0.09 12.96 9.56
N CYS A 16 1.27 12.95 8.95
CA CYS A 16 2.28 13.95 9.27
C CYS A 16 3.32 14.03 8.17
N ILE A 17 3.72 15.25 7.83
CA ILE A 17 4.92 15.52 7.03
C ILE A 17 5.70 16.56 7.81
N SER A 18 6.97 16.30 8.07
CA SER A 18 7.80 17.21 8.85
C SER A 18 9.27 17.02 8.55
N HIS A 19 10.11 17.77 9.24
CA HIS A 19 11.56 17.62 9.17
C HIS A 19 12.06 17.68 7.72
N ILE A 20 11.55 18.67 6.97
CA ILE A 20 12.00 18.88 5.61
C ILE A 20 13.42 19.43 5.68
N ASP A 21 14.36 18.71 5.07
CA ASP A 21 15.76 19.08 5.11
C ASP A 21 16.24 19.29 3.68
N SER A 22 16.51 20.52 3.31
CA SER A 22 16.91 20.83 1.95
C SER A 22 18.36 20.43 1.66
N VAL A 23 19.16 20.28 2.68
CA VAL A 23 20.56 19.88 2.50
C VAL A 23 20.64 18.41 2.08
N THR A 24 19.92 17.55 2.77
CA THR A 24 19.91 16.13 2.43
C THR A 24 18.80 15.79 1.45
N SER A 25 17.92 16.73 1.14
CA SER A 25 16.76 16.53 0.28
C SER A 25 15.87 15.39 0.80
N THR A 26 15.57 15.46 2.09
CA THR A 26 14.75 14.43 2.73
C THR A 26 13.60 15.07 3.50
N TYR A 27 12.61 14.25 3.84
CA TYR A 27 11.50 14.66 4.69
C TYR A 27 10.99 13.46 5.46
N TYR A 28 10.40 13.73 6.63
CA TYR A 28 9.78 12.68 7.42
C TYR A 28 8.31 12.59 7.07
N VAL A 29 7.80 11.37 6.96
CA VAL A 29 6.39 11.15 6.66
C VAL A 29 5.83 10.03 7.54
N ASP A 30 4.56 10.21 7.91
CA ASP A 30 3.76 9.16 8.51
C ASP A 30 2.51 9.04 7.64
N VAL A 31 2.41 7.96 6.88
CA VAL A 31 1.33 7.78 5.92
C VAL A 31 0.76 6.38 6.04
N LYS A 32 -0.56 6.31 5.91
CA LYS A 32 -1.26 5.03 5.87
C LYS A 32 -1.83 4.85 4.47
N LEU A 33 -1.58 3.70 3.89
CA LEU A 33 -2.09 3.33 2.57
C LEU A 33 -3.17 2.29 2.74
N PHE A 34 -4.23 2.43 1.96
CA PHE A 34 -5.35 1.50 1.98
C PHE A 34 -5.48 0.88 0.60
N PHE A 35 -5.69 -0.43 0.58
CA PHE A 35 -5.79 -1.18 -0.67
C PHE A 35 -7.10 -1.92 -0.73
N HIS A 36 -7.75 -1.87 -1.90
CA HIS A 36 -8.94 -2.66 -2.16
C HIS A 36 -8.77 -3.33 -3.51
N TRP A 37 -9.07 -4.62 -3.58
CA TRP A 37 -9.03 -5.35 -4.83
C TRP A 37 -10.06 -6.47 -4.77
N THR A 38 -10.42 -6.99 -5.92
CA THR A 38 -11.44 -8.00 -6.04
C THR A 38 -10.82 -9.34 -6.43
N ASP A 39 -11.21 -10.39 -5.73
CA ASP A 39 -10.78 -11.73 -6.04
C ASP A 39 -12.00 -12.64 -5.95
N PRO A 40 -12.48 -13.19 -7.09
CA PRO A 40 -13.68 -14.01 -7.10
C PRO A 40 -13.63 -15.22 -6.16
N LYS A 41 -12.43 -15.65 -5.81
CA LYS A 41 -12.24 -16.77 -4.90
C LYS A 41 -12.92 -16.51 -3.55
N PHE A 42 -13.09 -15.24 -3.19
CA PHE A 42 -13.62 -14.88 -1.88
C PHE A 42 -15.06 -14.40 -1.92
N ILE A 43 -15.75 -14.59 -3.04
CA ILE A 43 -17.20 -14.33 -3.09
C ILE A 43 -17.89 -15.25 -2.11
N GLY A 44 -18.77 -14.67 -1.31
CA GLY A 44 -19.54 -15.43 -0.35
C GLY A 44 -18.89 -15.58 1.02
N ARG A 45 -17.66 -15.12 1.17
CA ARG A 45 -17.02 -15.15 2.48
C ARG A 45 -17.58 -14.04 3.35
N LYS A 46 -17.53 -14.22 4.65
CA LYS A 46 -18.12 -13.25 5.56
C LYS A 46 -17.44 -11.91 5.52
N LYS A 47 -18.21 -10.85 5.58
CA LYS A 47 -17.65 -9.50 5.68
C LYS A 47 -16.79 -9.40 6.94
N ASN A 48 -15.64 -8.78 6.80
CA ASN A 48 -14.63 -8.61 7.86
C ASN A 48 -13.97 -9.92 8.30
N GLU A 49 -14.19 -10.99 7.57
CA GLU A 49 -13.43 -12.22 7.82
C GLU A 49 -11.96 -11.99 7.48
N SER A 50 -11.06 -12.40 8.38
CA SER A 50 -9.64 -12.29 8.16
C SER A 50 -9.19 -13.37 7.20
N ILE A 51 -8.34 -13.00 6.23
CA ILE A 51 -7.89 -13.90 5.18
C ILE A 51 -6.38 -14.05 5.25
N ASP A 52 -5.91 -15.27 5.21
CA ASP A 52 -4.50 -15.56 5.06
C ASP A 52 -4.25 -15.94 3.61
N LEU A 53 -3.86 -14.95 2.81
CA LEU A 53 -3.71 -15.16 1.37
C LEU A 53 -2.67 -16.20 1.05
N LYS A 54 -1.63 -16.29 1.85
CA LYS A 54 -0.58 -17.26 1.62
C LYS A 54 -1.09 -18.67 1.84
N ALA A 55 -1.82 -18.90 2.92
CA ALA A 55 -2.38 -20.20 3.22
C ALA A 55 -3.42 -20.62 2.18
N GLU A 56 -4.15 -19.67 1.63
CA GLU A 56 -5.17 -19.95 0.63
C GLU A 56 -4.65 -19.91 -0.80
N GLY A 57 -3.35 -19.65 -0.97
CA GLY A 57 -2.76 -19.60 -2.30
C GLY A 57 -3.31 -18.49 -3.18
N ALA A 58 -3.67 -17.38 -2.59
CA ALA A 58 -4.29 -16.27 -3.32
C ALA A 58 -3.29 -15.17 -3.60
N TRP A 59 -3.62 -14.35 -4.61
CA TRP A 59 -2.79 -13.23 -5.01
C TRP A 59 -2.79 -12.14 -3.93
N ASN A 60 -1.68 -11.48 -3.78
CA ASN A 60 -1.48 -10.45 -2.77
C ASN A 60 -0.73 -9.27 -3.39
N PRO A 61 -1.26 -8.05 -3.32
CA PRO A 61 -0.53 -6.89 -3.81
C PRO A 61 0.73 -6.67 -2.99
N ASP A 62 1.81 -6.36 -3.69
CA ASP A 62 3.10 -6.13 -3.06
C ASP A 62 3.46 -4.66 -3.23
N VAL A 63 3.94 -4.04 -2.17
CA VAL A 63 4.21 -2.61 -2.16
C VAL A 63 5.62 -2.36 -1.69
N ILE A 64 6.35 -1.56 -2.47
CA ILE A 64 7.69 -1.14 -2.07
C ILE A 64 7.78 0.37 -2.12
N VAL A 65 8.61 0.93 -1.26
CA VAL A 65 8.89 2.36 -1.24
C VAL A 65 10.17 2.57 -2.01
N THR A 66 10.10 3.32 -3.11
CA THR A 66 11.24 3.48 -4.00
C THR A 66 12.17 4.62 -3.63
N ASN A 67 11.68 5.59 -2.85
CA ASN A 67 12.51 6.74 -2.44
C ASN A 67 12.83 6.71 -0.95
N GLU A 68 12.97 5.53 -0.42
CA GLU A 68 13.27 5.34 0.99
C GLU A 68 14.68 5.82 1.31
N HIS A 69 14.80 6.64 2.36
CA HIS A 69 16.09 6.98 2.96
C HIS A 69 16.25 6.20 4.24
N GLN A 70 15.29 6.29 5.14
CA GLN A 70 15.35 5.57 6.40
C GLN A 70 13.94 5.40 6.93
N LEU A 71 13.44 4.16 6.93
CA LEU A 71 12.15 3.87 7.53
C LEU A 71 12.36 3.51 8.98
N THR A 72 11.72 4.26 9.87
CA THR A 72 11.84 4.01 11.29
C THR A 72 10.80 3.00 11.77
N SER A 73 9.72 2.86 11.02
CA SER A 73 8.66 1.94 11.39
C SER A 73 7.84 1.61 10.18
N ILE A 74 7.54 0.34 10.00
CA ILE A 74 6.64 -0.10 8.97
C ILE A 74 5.77 -1.19 9.58
N ASP A 75 4.49 -1.10 9.35
CA ASP A 75 3.60 -2.15 9.82
C ASP A 75 3.60 -3.25 8.76
N ALA A 76 4.48 -4.19 8.97
CA ALA A 76 4.66 -5.28 8.02
C ALA A 76 3.56 -6.33 8.11
N HIS A 77 2.76 -6.26 9.16
CA HIS A 77 1.73 -7.25 9.38
C HIS A 77 0.41 -6.72 8.88
N ARG A 78 0.13 -6.97 7.62
CA ARG A 78 -1.12 -6.50 7.03
C ARG A 78 -2.25 -7.43 7.38
N ASP A 79 -3.35 -6.85 7.86
CA ASP A 79 -4.55 -7.58 8.18
C ASP A 79 -5.48 -7.49 6.99
N ILE A 80 -5.63 -8.58 6.27
CA ILE A 80 -6.45 -8.62 5.06
C ILE A 80 -7.82 -9.16 5.43
N LYS A 81 -8.85 -8.41 5.08
CA LYS A 81 -10.21 -8.78 5.41
C LYS A 81 -11.12 -8.65 4.22
N VAL A 82 -12.21 -9.39 4.26
CA VAL A 82 -13.26 -9.29 3.25
C VAL A 82 -14.02 -7.98 3.46
N ASN A 83 -14.07 -7.15 2.43
CA ASN A 83 -14.80 -5.88 2.49
C ASN A 83 -16.19 -5.97 1.89
N ASN A 84 -16.32 -6.71 0.79
CA ASN A 84 -17.63 -6.88 0.15
C ASN A 84 -17.73 -8.33 -0.33
N SER A 85 -18.60 -9.09 0.33
CA SER A 85 -18.72 -10.52 0.06
C SER A 85 -19.43 -10.83 -1.26
N VAL A 86 -20.20 -9.88 -1.76
CA VAL A 86 -20.94 -10.10 -3.01
C VAL A 86 -20.00 -10.21 -4.20
N ILE A 87 -18.99 -9.35 -4.23
CA ILE A 87 -18.06 -9.32 -5.36
C ILE A 87 -16.68 -9.90 -5.01
N GLY A 88 -16.49 -10.31 -3.76
CA GLY A 88 -15.20 -10.84 -3.34
C GLY A 88 -14.15 -9.76 -3.16
N GLU A 89 -14.54 -8.57 -2.73
CA GLU A 89 -13.61 -7.49 -2.53
C GLU A 89 -12.87 -7.64 -1.22
N LEU A 90 -11.56 -7.52 -1.28
CA LEU A 90 -10.68 -7.57 -0.10
C LEU A 90 -10.13 -6.20 0.20
N LYS A 91 -9.78 -5.97 1.46
CA LYS A 91 -9.17 -4.72 1.88
C LYS A 91 -7.98 -5.00 2.77
N SER A 92 -6.99 -4.13 2.69
CA SER A 92 -5.87 -4.16 3.62
C SER A 92 -5.30 -2.76 3.76
N SER A 93 -4.40 -2.58 4.72
CA SER A 93 -3.72 -1.31 4.89
C SER A 93 -2.31 -1.56 5.39
N VAL A 94 -1.45 -0.59 5.15
CA VAL A 94 -0.09 -0.62 5.66
C VAL A 94 0.28 0.80 6.05
N GLN A 95 1.05 0.92 7.11
CA GLN A 95 1.48 2.23 7.59
C GLN A 95 3.00 2.33 7.51
N TYR A 96 3.47 3.44 6.96
CA TYR A 96 4.89 3.72 6.86
C TYR A 96 5.22 4.96 7.67
N ARG A 97 6.29 4.90 8.43
CA ARG A 97 6.85 6.05 9.13
C ARG A 97 8.34 6.09 8.87
N GLY A 98 8.84 7.21 8.45
CA GLY A 98 10.27 7.32 8.24
C GLY A 98 10.63 8.49 7.37
N THR A 99 11.88 8.51 6.96
CA THR A 99 12.44 9.59 6.14
C THR A 99 12.56 9.12 4.72
N LEU A 100 12.08 9.94 3.81
CA LEU A 100 12.12 9.65 2.38
C LEU A 100 12.92 10.73 1.68
N PHE A 101 13.50 10.39 0.53
CA PHE A 101 14.16 11.38 -0.31
C PHE A 101 13.13 12.16 -1.11
N ILE A 102 13.37 13.45 -1.26
CA ILE A 102 12.57 14.28 -2.15
C ILE A 102 13.02 13.97 -3.57
N ASN A 103 12.08 13.52 -4.40
CA ASN A 103 12.41 13.15 -5.77
C ASN A 103 12.24 14.34 -6.70
N VAL A 104 13.20 15.25 -6.66
CA VAL A 104 13.17 16.46 -7.48
C VAL A 104 13.54 16.17 -8.92
N ARG A 105 14.40 15.19 -9.13
CA ARG A 105 14.90 14.89 -10.44
C ARG A 105 13.84 14.60 -11.48
N GLN A 106 12.78 13.93 -11.07
CA GLN A 106 11.71 13.61 -11.98
C GLN A 106 11.04 14.82 -12.57
N ARG A 107 11.01 15.92 -11.84
CA ARG A 107 10.39 17.14 -12.32
C ARG A 107 11.14 17.73 -13.51
N TYR A 108 12.45 17.68 -13.47
CA TYR A 108 13.24 18.19 -14.57
C TYR A 108 13.04 17.36 -15.81
N GLN A 109 12.97 16.05 -15.65
CA GLN A 109 12.77 15.18 -16.79
C GLN A 109 11.45 15.42 -17.46
N ASN A 110 10.45 15.75 -16.69
CA ASN A 110 9.12 15.99 -17.23
C ASN A 110 8.95 17.39 -17.79
N SER A 111 9.92 18.25 -17.60
CA SER A 111 9.84 19.62 -18.10
C SER A 111 10.20 19.70 -19.57
N PHE A 112 10.75 18.71 -20.11
CA PHE A 112 11.15 18.71 -21.50
C PHE A 112 10.26 17.79 -22.31
#